data_684279b219ffb95ee79895cc6691a515
#
_entry.id   684279b219ffb95ee79895cc6691a515
#
_cell.length_a   1.000
_cell.length_b   1.000
_cell.length_c   1.000
_cell.angle_alpha   90.00
_cell.angle_beta   90.00
_cell.angle_gamma   90.00
#
_symmetry.space_group_name_H-M   'P 1'
#
loop_
_entity.id
_entity.type
_entity.pdbx_description
1 polymer ?
#
loop_
_entity_poly.entity_id
_entity_poly.type
_entity_poly.pdbx_seq_one_letter_code
_entity_poly.pdbx_strand_id
1 'polypeptide(L)'
;MTASVVPQLIVSGALMGLVYALVAYGFQLTYATSKSINFGQGELVMVSAFVSLTLTKLGLPYWLMVPGGLLFGVLLGLFVERAAVRLALEQKSEGWILLSIILGLFFFSAAENIWGRDDQPFPTPISSEAVHLFGISITPLEISVAVGVFAIMGLIELFKRTTLLGKAFEAVAADRDAAELMGVSATRTVMLSYGLSGLSAAVAGILVSPITTVGPTMASVLVLKAFSVAVVAGLESGFGVVLVGLFLGSLEGLTSFYIGSGWREAPGLMLLILALAVRPTGVFGKAVIRKV
;
A
#
# COMPACT_ATOMS: atom_id res chain seq x y z
N MET A 1 -6.32 -33.59 12.76
CA MET A 1 -6.23 -32.83 11.48
C MET A 1 -6.44 -31.33 11.63
N THR A 2 -7.24 -30.82 12.56
CA THR A 2 -7.49 -29.37 12.75
C THR A 2 -6.33 -28.58 13.34
N ALA A 3 -5.46 -29.21 14.14
CA ALA A 3 -4.36 -28.53 14.82
C ALA A 3 -3.24 -27.99 13.87
N SER A 4 -3.07 -28.57 12.68
CA SER A 4 -2.09 -28.12 11.67
C SER A 4 -2.65 -27.07 10.71
N VAL A 5 -3.98 -26.94 10.60
CA VAL A 5 -4.63 -26.00 9.67
C VAL A 5 -4.58 -24.56 10.19
N VAL A 6 -4.79 -24.36 11.50
CA VAL A 6 -4.81 -23.02 12.11
C VAL A 6 -3.50 -22.25 11.93
N PRO A 7 -2.31 -22.83 12.24
CA PRO A 7 -1.04 -22.15 11.98
C PRO A 7 -0.83 -21.81 10.51
N GLN A 8 -1.23 -22.69 9.59
CA GLN A 8 -1.18 -22.45 8.15
C GLN A 8 -2.00 -21.21 7.76
N LEU A 9 -3.26 -21.11 8.22
CA LEU A 9 -4.15 -20.00 7.93
C LEU A 9 -3.62 -18.68 8.49
N ILE A 10 -3.06 -18.71 9.70
CA ILE A 10 -2.46 -17.53 10.32
C ILE A 10 -1.27 -17.04 9.51
N VAL A 11 -0.37 -17.93 9.11
CA VAL A 11 0.85 -17.56 8.36
C VAL A 11 0.52 -17.07 6.96
N SER A 12 -0.27 -17.80 6.17
CA SER A 12 -0.64 -17.37 4.83
C SER A 12 -1.49 -16.10 4.87
N GLY A 13 -2.39 -15.96 5.83
CA GLY A 13 -3.15 -14.74 6.05
C GLY A 13 -2.26 -13.56 6.41
N ALA A 14 -1.29 -13.75 7.34
CA ALA A 14 -0.35 -12.72 7.74
C ALA A 14 0.50 -12.23 6.55
N LEU A 15 0.93 -13.12 5.66
CA LEU A 15 1.70 -12.77 4.46
C LEU A 15 0.89 -11.89 3.50
N MET A 16 -0.40 -12.17 3.31
CA MET A 16 -1.30 -11.27 2.59
C MET A 16 -1.49 -9.94 3.34
N GLY A 17 -1.55 -9.98 4.66
CA GLY A 17 -1.60 -8.80 5.51
C GLY A 17 -0.40 -7.87 5.37
N LEU A 18 0.79 -8.39 5.03
CA LEU A 18 1.96 -7.57 4.69
C LEU A 18 1.76 -6.75 3.42
N VAL A 19 1.04 -7.29 2.43
CA VAL A 19 0.68 -6.51 1.22
C VAL A 19 -0.23 -5.34 1.61
N TYR A 20 -1.25 -5.58 2.45
CA TYR A 20 -2.11 -4.51 2.96
C TYR A 20 -1.31 -3.47 3.74
N ALA A 21 -0.35 -3.91 4.56
CA ALA A 21 0.56 -3.02 5.28
C ALA A 21 1.41 -2.15 4.34
N LEU A 22 1.90 -2.70 3.23
CA LEU A 22 2.70 -1.96 2.27
C LEU A 22 1.88 -0.87 1.55
N VAL A 23 0.64 -1.19 1.14
CA VAL A 23 -0.28 -0.20 0.56
C VAL A 23 -0.66 0.86 1.59
N ALA A 24 -0.93 0.44 2.85
CA ALA A 24 -1.20 1.33 3.98
C ALA A 24 -0.01 2.26 4.28
N TYR A 25 1.22 1.76 4.15
CA TYR A 25 2.43 2.58 4.26
C TYR A 25 2.49 3.68 3.20
N GLY A 26 2.00 3.41 1.99
CA GLY A 26 1.81 4.43 0.95
C GLY A 26 0.90 5.58 1.40
N PHE A 27 -0.21 5.28 2.07
CA PHE A 27 -1.06 6.31 2.69
C PHE A 27 -0.33 7.13 3.75
N GLN A 28 0.48 6.48 4.59
CA GLN A 28 1.25 7.18 5.62
C GLN A 28 2.27 8.13 5.04
N LEU A 29 2.98 7.72 3.99
CA LEU A 29 3.99 8.56 3.33
C LEU A 29 3.36 9.85 2.80
N THR A 30 2.19 9.79 2.19
CA THR A 30 1.50 10.98 1.67
C THR A 30 0.90 11.82 2.81
N TYR A 31 0.24 11.18 3.76
CA TYR A 31 -0.38 11.87 4.90
C TYR A 31 0.64 12.59 5.79
N ALA A 32 1.81 12.03 6.01
CA ALA A 32 2.83 12.62 6.85
C ALA A 32 3.22 14.04 6.39
N THR A 33 3.37 14.28 5.08
CA THR A 33 3.87 15.54 4.55
C THR A 33 2.78 16.51 4.08
N SER A 34 1.64 15.98 3.61
CA SER A 34 0.57 16.80 3.01
C SER A 34 -0.70 16.84 3.83
N LYS A 35 -0.83 15.97 4.86
CA LYS A 35 -2.08 15.71 5.59
C LYS A 35 -3.25 15.31 4.67
N SER A 36 -2.95 14.92 3.43
CA SER A 36 -3.90 14.39 2.45
C SER A 36 -3.74 12.88 2.29
N ILE A 37 -4.83 12.20 1.97
CA ILE A 37 -4.87 10.77 1.70
C ILE A 37 -5.15 10.57 0.21
N ASN A 38 -4.34 9.78 -0.47
CA ASN A 38 -4.58 9.44 -1.88
C ASN A 38 -5.59 8.29 -1.97
N PHE A 39 -6.86 8.60 -2.19
CA PHE A 39 -7.89 7.55 -2.35
C PHE A 39 -7.70 6.70 -3.62
N GLY A 40 -6.92 7.18 -4.60
CA GLY A 40 -6.49 6.40 -5.78
C GLY A 40 -5.30 5.46 -5.53
N GLN A 41 -4.94 5.15 -4.27
CA GLN A 41 -3.78 4.31 -3.95
C GLN A 41 -3.92 2.87 -4.47
N GLY A 42 -5.13 2.31 -4.46
CA GLY A 42 -5.41 0.98 -5.00
C GLY A 42 -5.22 0.91 -6.51
N GLU A 43 -5.61 1.97 -7.21
CA GLU A 43 -5.44 2.09 -8.65
C GLU A 43 -3.97 2.24 -9.04
N LEU A 44 -3.15 2.87 -8.19
CA LEU A 44 -1.70 2.88 -8.39
C LEU A 44 -1.12 1.46 -8.33
N VAL A 45 -1.59 0.64 -7.38
CA VAL A 45 -1.22 -0.78 -7.28
C VAL A 45 -1.61 -1.52 -8.55
N MET A 46 -2.88 -1.41 -8.95
CA MET A 46 -3.46 -2.08 -10.11
C MET A 46 -2.75 -1.70 -11.41
N VAL A 47 -2.61 -0.40 -11.69
CA VAL A 47 -2.00 0.06 -12.95
C VAL A 47 -0.53 -0.33 -13.02
N SER A 48 0.21 -0.26 -11.90
CA SER A 48 1.61 -0.72 -11.83
C SER A 48 1.73 -2.23 -12.09
N ALA A 49 0.78 -3.03 -11.58
CA ALA A 49 0.70 -4.46 -11.86
C ALA A 49 0.43 -4.75 -13.35
N PHE A 50 -0.54 -4.06 -13.96
CA PHE A 50 -0.84 -4.19 -15.38
C PHE A 50 0.32 -3.77 -16.28
N VAL A 51 1.01 -2.67 -15.98
CA VAL A 51 2.20 -2.24 -16.71
C VAL A 51 3.30 -3.30 -16.61
N SER A 52 3.54 -3.84 -15.41
CA SER A 52 4.52 -4.90 -15.19
C SER A 52 4.15 -6.17 -15.97
N LEU A 53 2.87 -6.55 -16.00
CA LEU A 53 2.36 -7.64 -16.82
C LEU A 53 2.60 -7.38 -18.31
N THR A 54 2.36 -6.16 -18.79
CA THR A 54 2.58 -5.77 -20.17
C THR A 54 4.06 -5.87 -20.54
N LEU A 55 4.97 -5.38 -19.69
CA LEU A 55 6.41 -5.50 -19.89
C LEU A 55 6.85 -6.98 -20.02
N THR A 56 6.26 -7.85 -19.19
CA THR A 56 6.51 -9.30 -19.26
C THR A 56 5.98 -9.89 -20.57
N LYS A 57 4.78 -9.52 -21.01
CA LYS A 57 4.21 -9.98 -22.30
C LYS A 57 4.99 -9.47 -23.52
N LEU A 58 5.66 -8.34 -23.42
CA LEU A 58 6.58 -7.82 -24.43
C LEU A 58 7.93 -8.56 -24.46
N GLY A 59 8.11 -9.57 -23.61
CA GLY A 59 9.31 -10.40 -23.57
C GLY A 59 10.47 -9.80 -22.78
N LEU A 60 10.24 -8.75 -21.97
CA LEU A 60 11.29 -8.26 -21.10
C LEU A 60 11.61 -9.28 -20.00
N PRO A 61 12.88 -9.56 -19.75
CA PRO A 61 13.28 -10.44 -18.67
C PRO A 61 12.87 -9.83 -17.30
N TYR A 62 12.60 -10.69 -16.33
CA TYR A 62 12.06 -10.31 -15.02
C TYR A 62 12.90 -9.22 -14.30
N TRP A 63 14.24 -9.28 -14.46
CA TRP A 63 15.15 -8.30 -13.86
C TRP A 63 15.09 -6.89 -14.49
N LEU A 64 14.50 -6.73 -15.69
CA LEU A 64 14.20 -5.43 -16.30
C LEU A 64 12.74 -5.02 -16.06
N MET A 65 11.82 -5.99 -16.05
CA MET A 65 10.40 -5.75 -15.80
C MET A 65 10.20 -5.12 -14.41
N VAL A 66 10.84 -5.67 -13.37
CA VAL A 66 10.68 -5.16 -12.00
C VAL A 66 11.10 -3.69 -11.89
N PRO A 67 12.33 -3.27 -12.24
CA PRO A 67 12.69 -1.84 -12.22
C PRO A 67 11.78 -0.96 -13.10
N GLY A 68 11.35 -1.46 -14.26
CA GLY A 68 10.43 -0.76 -15.15
C GLY A 68 9.07 -0.49 -14.50
N GLY A 69 8.48 -1.50 -13.87
CA GLY A 69 7.23 -1.37 -13.10
C GLY A 69 7.37 -0.44 -11.89
N LEU A 70 8.48 -0.53 -11.17
CA LEU A 70 8.77 0.36 -10.03
C LEU A 70 8.92 1.83 -10.48
N LEU A 71 9.69 2.07 -11.54
CA LEU A 71 9.84 3.41 -12.11
C LEU A 71 8.50 3.98 -12.55
N PHE A 72 7.68 3.16 -13.22
CA PHE A 72 6.34 3.57 -13.61
C PHE A 72 5.47 3.94 -12.42
N GLY A 73 5.49 3.15 -11.34
CA GLY A 73 4.75 3.47 -10.11
C GLY A 73 5.20 4.78 -9.47
N VAL A 74 6.51 5.07 -9.44
CA VAL A 74 7.03 6.37 -8.99
C VAL A 74 6.47 7.50 -9.85
N LEU A 75 6.55 7.39 -11.19
CA LEU A 75 6.04 8.40 -12.12
C LEU A 75 4.53 8.61 -11.97
N LEU A 76 3.78 7.53 -11.74
CA LEU A 76 2.34 7.59 -11.50
C LEU A 76 2.02 8.33 -10.19
N GLY A 77 2.76 8.07 -9.11
CA GLY A 77 2.64 8.80 -7.85
C GLY A 77 2.94 10.30 -8.02
N LEU A 78 4.00 10.65 -8.74
CA LEU A 78 4.34 12.04 -9.09
C LEU A 78 3.24 12.72 -9.93
N PHE A 79 2.64 11.98 -10.86
CA PHE A 79 1.53 12.46 -11.67
C PHE A 79 0.30 12.76 -10.81
N VAL A 80 -0.07 11.86 -9.89
CA VAL A 80 -1.20 12.08 -8.97
C VAL A 80 -0.98 13.32 -8.10
N GLU A 81 0.23 13.52 -7.57
CA GLU A 81 0.54 14.73 -6.80
C GLU A 81 0.29 15.98 -7.64
N ARG A 82 0.81 16.01 -8.86
CA ARG A 82 0.72 17.18 -9.71
C ARG A 82 -0.70 17.44 -10.24
N ALA A 83 -1.43 16.39 -10.61
CA ALA A 83 -2.74 16.51 -11.26
C ALA A 83 -3.89 16.72 -10.27
N ALA A 84 -3.79 16.17 -9.07
CA ALA A 84 -4.88 16.23 -8.09
C ALA A 84 -4.50 17.03 -6.84
N VAL A 85 -3.38 16.67 -6.19
CA VAL A 85 -3.11 17.10 -4.82
C VAL A 85 -2.54 18.52 -4.79
N ARG A 86 -1.59 18.84 -5.66
CA ARG A 86 -0.97 20.17 -5.74
C ARG A 86 -2.00 21.26 -5.93
N LEU A 87 -2.91 21.06 -6.89
CA LEU A 87 -3.97 22.04 -7.20
C LEU A 87 -4.86 22.34 -5.98
N ALA A 88 -5.22 21.31 -5.22
CA ALA A 88 -6.03 21.46 -4.03
C ALA A 88 -5.26 22.12 -2.87
N LEU A 89 -4.00 21.71 -2.65
CA LEU A 89 -3.17 22.27 -1.58
C LEU A 89 -2.83 23.74 -1.79
N GLU A 90 -2.56 24.15 -3.04
CA GLU A 90 -2.32 25.56 -3.39
C GLU A 90 -3.55 26.44 -3.13
N GLN A 91 -4.75 25.89 -3.32
CA GLN A 91 -6.02 26.56 -3.03
C GLN A 91 -6.46 26.46 -1.56
N LYS A 92 -5.65 25.81 -0.70
CA LYS A 92 -6.01 25.49 0.71
C LYS A 92 -7.38 24.83 0.83
N SER A 93 -7.71 23.99 -0.13
CA SER A 93 -8.99 23.29 -0.26
C SER A 93 -8.84 21.81 0.07
N GLU A 94 -9.87 21.21 0.66
CA GLU A 94 -9.96 19.76 0.84
C GLU A 94 -10.36 19.02 -0.45
N GLY A 95 -10.40 19.73 -1.59
CA GLY A 95 -10.73 19.18 -2.91
C GLY A 95 -9.82 18.01 -3.36
N TRP A 96 -8.67 17.81 -2.70
CA TRP A 96 -7.79 16.65 -2.95
C TRP A 96 -8.53 15.30 -2.76
N ILE A 97 -9.56 15.25 -1.90
CA ILE A 97 -10.37 14.05 -1.68
C ILE A 97 -11.07 13.68 -3.00
N LEU A 98 -11.85 14.60 -3.53
CA LEU A 98 -12.62 14.37 -4.77
C LEU A 98 -11.70 14.17 -5.98
N LEU A 99 -10.65 14.97 -6.09
CA LEU A 99 -9.70 14.87 -7.21
C LEU A 99 -8.97 13.54 -7.22
N SER A 100 -8.55 13.00 -6.05
CA SER A 100 -7.91 11.69 -5.99
C SER A 100 -8.87 10.54 -6.31
N ILE A 101 -10.14 10.64 -5.91
CA ILE A 101 -11.18 9.66 -6.26
C ILE A 101 -11.46 9.70 -7.76
N ILE A 102 -11.66 10.90 -8.35
CA ILE A 102 -11.92 11.05 -9.79
C ILE A 102 -10.75 10.49 -10.60
N LEU A 103 -9.53 10.80 -10.19
CA LEU A 103 -8.33 10.30 -10.86
C LEU A 103 -8.20 8.78 -10.73
N GLY A 104 -8.57 8.21 -9.58
CA GLY A 104 -8.67 6.76 -9.38
C GLY A 104 -9.67 6.13 -10.35
N LEU A 105 -10.89 6.67 -10.44
CA LEU A 105 -11.91 6.21 -11.40
C LEU A 105 -11.43 6.32 -12.86
N PHE A 106 -10.69 7.37 -13.18
CA PHE A 106 -10.06 7.51 -14.51
C PHE A 106 -9.07 6.36 -14.76
N PHE A 107 -8.17 6.06 -13.82
CA PHE A 107 -7.23 4.95 -13.96
C PHE A 107 -7.94 3.60 -14.04
N PHE A 108 -8.98 3.39 -13.25
CA PHE A 108 -9.81 2.18 -13.30
C PHE A 108 -10.41 1.99 -14.70
N SER A 109 -11.09 3.04 -15.21
CA SER A 109 -11.72 3.00 -16.54
C SER A 109 -10.68 2.84 -17.66
N ALA A 110 -9.53 3.51 -17.54
CA ALA A 110 -8.43 3.36 -18.49
C ALA A 110 -7.89 1.92 -18.49
N ALA A 111 -7.74 1.31 -17.31
CA ALA A 111 -7.29 -0.08 -17.20
C ALA A 111 -8.28 -1.06 -17.85
N GLU A 112 -9.59 -0.93 -17.62
CA GLU A 112 -10.62 -1.74 -18.27
C GLU A 112 -10.58 -1.64 -19.81
N ASN A 113 -10.34 -0.43 -20.32
CA ASN A 113 -10.31 -0.19 -21.76
C ASN A 113 -9.01 -0.67 -22.44
N ILE A 114 -7.87 -0.61 -21.74
CA ILE A 114 -6.57 -0.99 -22.29
C ILE A 114 -6.31 -2.49 -22.15
N TRP A 115 -6.58 -3.07 -20.96
CA TRP A 115 -6.24 -4.45 -20.62
C TRP A 115 -7.43 -5.39 -20.55
N GLY A 116 -8.65 -4.86 -20.61
CA GLY A 116 -9.89 -5.64 -20.47
C GLY A 116 -10.36 -5.74 -19.02
N ARG A 117 -11.51 -6.44 -18.86
CA ARG A 117 -12.18 -6.61 -17.55
C ARG A 117 -11.83 -7.91 -16.86
N ASP A 118 -11.23 -8.83 -17.60
CA ASP A 118 -10.93 -10.16 -17.10
C ASP A 118 -9.64 -10.18 -16.30
N ASP A 119 -9.62 -10.99 -15.24
CA ASP A 119 -8.44 -11.25 -14.45
C ASP A 119 -7.40 -12.02 -15.28
N GLN A 120 -6.16 -11.56 -15.24
CA GLN A 120 -5.05 -12.11 -16.03
C GLN A 120 -4.01 -12.74 -15.11
N PRO A 121 -3.50 -13.95 -15.44
CA PRO A 121 -2.42 -14.56 -14.68
C PRO A 121 -1.13 -13.76 -14.86
N PHE A 122 -0.38 -13.59 -13.78
CA PHE A 122 0.91 -12.92 -13.81
C PHE A 122 2.05 -13.96 -13.85
N PRO A 123 2.78 -14.07 -14.96
CA PRO A 123 3.88 -15.02 -15.07
C PRO A 123 5.05 -14.60 -14.18
N THR A 124 5.58 -15.55 -13.42
CA THR A 124 6.71 -15.33 -12.53
C THR A 124 7.73 -16.46 -12.67
N PRO A 125 9.04 -16.18 -12.58
CA PRO A 125 10.08 -17.21 -12.57
C PRO A 125 10.20 -17.88 -11.18
N ILE A 126 9.48 -17.39 -10.15
CA ILE A 126 9.54 -17.93 -8.80
C ILE A 126 8.69 -19.18 -8.73
N SER A 127 9.25 -20.28 -8.20
CA SER A 127 8.53 -21.54 -8.03
C SER A 127 7.32 -21.38 -7.11
N SER A 128 6.24 -22.07 -7.47
CA SER A 128 5.05 -22.21 -6.61
C SER A 128 5.07 -23.48 -5.72
N GLU A 129 6.13 -24.28 -5.81
CA GLU A 129 6.24 -25.49 -4.96
C GLU A 129 6.40 -25.11 -3.49
N ALA A 130 5.49 -25.62 -2.67
CA ALA A 130 5.50 -25.31 -1.25
C ALA A 130 6.67 -26.01 -0.51
N VAL A 131 7.38 -25.26 0.31
CA VAL A 131 8.38 -25.77 1.24
C VAL A 131 7.68 -26.06 2.57
N HIS A 132 7.82 -27.29 3.04
CA HIS A 132 7.22 -27.70 4.32
C HIS A 132 8.20 -27.44 5.47
N LEU A 133 7.86 -26.46 6.31
CA LEU A 133 8.63 -26.09 7.51
C LEU A 133 7.74 -26.23 8.75
N PHE A 134 8.13 -27.10 9.69
CA PHE A 134 7.40 -27.32 10.95
C PHE A 134 5.90 -27.64 10.78
N GLY A 135 5.52 -28.33 9.69
CA GLY A 135 4.13 -28.67 9.41
C GLY A 135 3.31 -27.54 8.75
N ILE A 136 3.95 -26.42 8.40
CA ILE A 136 3.38 -25.31 7.64
C ILE A 136 3.96 -25.35 6.22
N SER A 137 3.10 -25.21 5.22
CA SER A 137 3.48 -25.14 3.81
C SER A 137 3.58 -23.68 3.39
N ILE A 138 4.76 -23.19 3.08
CA ILE A 138 5.02 -21.83 2.63
C ILE A 138 5.57 -21.87 1.22
N THR A 139 5.00 -21.13 0.30
CA THR A 139 5.51 -21.02 -1.08
C THR A 139 6.65 -20.01 -1.16
N PRO A 140 7.63 -20.19 -2.07
CA PRO A 140 8.66 -19.17 -2.33
C PRO A 140 8.05 -17.81 -2.75
N LEU A 141 6.88 -17.80 -3.38
CA LEU A 141 6.13 -16.59 -3.69
C LEU A 141 5.72 -15.83 -2.41
N GLU A 142 5.15 -16.53 -1.43
CA GLU A 142 4.80 -15.94 -0.14
C GLU A 142 6.02 -15.40 0.62
N ILE A 143 7.16 -16.10 0.57
CA ILE A 143 8.42 -15.62 1.14
C ILE A 143 8.89 -14.36 0.42
N SER A 144 8.77 -14.31 -0.91
CA SER A 144 9.13 -13.13 -1.71
C SER A 144 8.31 -11.90 -1.34
N VAL A 145 7.03 -12.08 -0.98
CA VAL A 145 6.18 -11.00 -0.45
C VAL A 145 6.76 -10.45 0.85
N ALA A 146 7.04 -11.33 1.83
CA ALA A 146 7.58 -10.88 3.11
C ALA A 146 8.92 -10.15 2.93
N VAL A 147 9.86 -10.74 2.18
CA VAL A 147 11.17 -10.14 1.90
C VAL A 147 11.01 -8.81 1.17
N GLY A 148 10.18 -8.73 0.13
CA GLY A 148 9.98 -7.53 -0.67
C GLY A 148 9.35 -6.40 0.14
N VAL A 149 8.33 -6.69 0.96
CA VAL A 149 7.69 -5.70 1.82
C VAL A 149 8.67 -5.13 2.84
N PHE A 150 9.37 -5.98 3.60
CA PHE A 150 10.34 -5.50 4.59
C PHE A 150 11.53 -4.81 3.93
N ALA A 151 11.99 -5.26 2.78
CA ALA A 151 13.09 -4.62 2.04
C ALA A 151 12.70 -3.20 1.61
N ILE A 152 11.54 -3.01 0.98
CA ILE A 152 11.15 -1.68 0.49
C ILE A 152 10.80 -0.73 1.64
N MET A 153 10.11 -1.18 2.68
CA MET A 153 9.82 -0.36 3.85
C MET A 153 11.12 0.02 4.58
N GLY A 154 12.05 -0.93 4.74
CA GLY A 154 13.36 -0.70 5.32
C GLY A 154 14.21 0.27 4.50
N LEU A 155 14.21 0.14 3.17
CA LEU A 155 14.93 1.05 2.27
C LEU A 155 14.37 2.47 2.33
N ILE A 156 13.04 2.65 2.34
CA ILE A 156 12.42 3.96 2.48
C ILE A 156 12.73 4.56 3.85
N GLU A 157 12.67 3.76 4.92
CA GLU A 157 13.01 4.26 6.25
C GLU A 157 14.50 4.63 6.37
N LEU A 158 15.39 3.82 5.79
CA LEU A 158 16.82 4.12 5.70
C LEU A 158 17.05 5.42 4.90
N PHE A 159 16.40 5.57 3.75
CA PHE A 159 16.44 6.79 2.95
C PHE A 159 16.02 8.02 3.76
N LYS A 160 14.92 7.93 4.52
CA LYS A 160 14.43 9.02 5.39
C LYS A 160 15.46 9.43 6.43
N ARG A 161 16.14 8.45 7.05
CA ARG A 161 17.10 8.71 8.13
C ARG A 161 18.47 9.17 7.65
N THR A 162 18.93 8.71 6.49
CA THR A 162 20.34 8.91 6.06
C THR A 162 20.53 10.02 5.03
N THR A 163 19.47 10.40 4.28
CA THR A 163 19.60 11.39 3.21
C THR A 163 19.10 12.77 3.59
N LEU A 164 19.61 13.82 2.93
CA LEU A 164 19.11 15.18 3.11
C LEU A 164 17.64 15.33 2.70
N LEU A 165 17.23 14.65 1.63
CA LEU A 165 15.82 14.64 1.19
C LEU A 165 14.92 13.94 2.19
N GLY A 166 15.42 12.86 2.82
CA GLY A 166 14.72 12.18 3.89
C GLY A 166 14.55 13.03 5.14
N LYS A 167 15.60 13.77 5.54
CA LYS A 167 15.51 14.74 6.64
C LYS A 167 14.57 15.88 6.34
N ALA A 168 14.53 16.36 5.09
CA ALA A 168 13.53 17.33 4.64
C ALA A 168 12.10 16.78 4.75
N PHE A 169 11.90 15.49 4.42
CA PHE A 169 10.64 14.80 4.60
C PHE A 169 10.22 14.79 6.09
N GLU A 170 11.11 14.41 6.99
CA GLU A 170 10.83 14.39 8.43
C GLU A 170 10.56 15.79 8.99
N ALA A 171 11.28 16.82 8.53
CA ALA A 171 11.06 18.20 8.95
C ALA A 171 9.67 18.71 8.54
N VAL A 172 9.26 18.50 7.27
CA VAL A 172 7.93 18.89 6.77
C VAL A 172 6.81 18.08 7.45
N ALA A 173 7.06 16.80 7.75
CA ALA A 173 6.11 15.95 8.48
C ALA A 173 5.91 16.40 9.93
N ALA A 174 6.93 16.96 10.56
CA ALA A 174 6.88 17.47 11.93
C ALA A 174 6.16 18.83 12.01
N ASP A 175 6.58 19.79 11.20
CA ASP A 175 5.98 21.12 11.10
C ASP A 175 6.30 21.73 9.73
N ARG A 176 5.27 21.87 8.90
CA ARG A 176 5.40 22.37 7.54
C ARG A 176 5.85 23.82 7.49
N ASP A 177 5.25 24.68 8.32
CA ASP A 177 5.51 26.11 8.30
C ASP A 177 6.92 26.42 8.83
N ALA A 178 7.32 25.75 9.90
CA ALA A 178 8.67 25.86 10.45
C ALA A 178 9.72 25.35 9.44
N ALA A 179 9.46 24.26 8.72
CA ALA A 179 10.37 23.72 7.71
C ALA A 179 10.53 24.70 6.52
N GLU A 180 9.45 25.34 6.07
CA GLU A 180 9.51 26.36 5.01
C GLU A 180 10.32 27.60 5.43
N LEU A 181 10.20 28.05 6.68
CA LEU A 181 11.01 29.14 7.22
C LEU A 181 12.50 28.80 7.26
N MET A 182 12.84 27.52 7.43
CA MET A 182 14.24 27.03 7.37
C MET A 182 14.73 26.75 5.95
N GLY A 183 13.95 27.12 4.90
CA GLY A 183 14.32 26.97 3.50
C GLY A 183 14.02 25.60 2.88
N VAL A 184 13.29 24.71 3.58
CA VAL A 184 12.86 23.43 3.02
C VAL A 184 11.62 23.63 2.17
N SER A 185 11.65 23.19 0.90
CA SER A 185 10.50 23.29 0.01
C SER A 185 9.47 22.20 0.33
N ALA A 186 8.37 22.57 1.00
CA ALA A 186 7.29 21.62 1.31
C ALA A 186 6.68 21.02 0.03
N THR A 187 6.52 21.78 -1.03
CA THR A 187 5.98 21.28 -2.31
C THR A 187 6.84 20.15 -2.89
N ARG A 188 8.18 20.30 -2.90
CA ARG A 188 9.09 19.24 -3.39
C ARG A 188 9.06 18.02 -2.47
N THR A 189 8.91 18.23 -1.18
CA THR A 189 8.82 17.16 -0.19
C THR A 189 7.53 16.37 -0.32
N VAL A 190 6.40 17.04 -0.56
CA VAL A 190 5.10 16.39 -0.85
C VAL A 190 5.21 15.59 -2.16
N MET A 191 5.81 16.16 -3.20
CA MET A 191 6.04 15.45 -4.46
C MET A 191 6.86 14.17 -4.25
N LEU A 192 7.94 14.24 -3.44
CA LEU A 192 8.75 13.08 -3.08
C LEU A 192 7.93 12.01 -2.34
N SER A 193 7.08 12.40 -1.39
CA SER A 193 6.25 11.47 -0.64
C SER A 193 5.26 10.72 -1.52
N TYR A 194 4.68 11.38 -2.53
CA TYR A 194 3.81 10.75 -3.52
C TYR A 194 4.59 9.81 -4.47
N GLY A 195 5.81 10.16 -4.84
CA GLY A 195 6.70 9.26 -5.58
C GLY A 195 7.04 7.98 -4.79
N LEU A 196 7.37 8.13 -3.49
CA LEU A 196 7.62 6.98 -2.60
C LEU A 196 6.36 6.14 -2.35
N SER A 197 5.19 6.79 -2.26
CA SER A 197 3.90 6.11 -2.17
C SER A 197 3.60 5.31 -3.43
N GLY A 198 3.84 5.88 -4.62
CA GLY A 198 3.73 5.17 -5.90
C GLY A 198 4.70 4.00 -6.02
N LEU A 199 5.92 4.15 -5.49
CA LEU A 199 6.89 3.06 -5.39
C LEU A 199 6.37 1.91 -4.53
N SER A 200 5.83 2.21 -3.34
CA SER A 200 5.26 1.18 -2.45
C SER A 200 4.06 0.48 -3.09
N ALA A 201 3.21 1.21 -3.82
CA ALA A 201 2.10 0.66 -4.58
C ALA A 201 2.56 -0.29 -5.70
N ALA A 202 3.59 0.10 -6.46
CA ALA A 202 4.14 -0.75 -7.52
C ALA A 202 4.76 -2.05 -6.96
N VAL A 203 5.50 -1.97 -5.85
CA VAL A 203 6.03 -3.17 -5.18
C VAL A 203 4.87 -4.07 -4.71
N ALA A 204 3.83 -3.51 -4.07
CA ALA A 204 2.67 -4.28 -3.65
C ALA A 204 1.99 -4.97 -4.83
N GLY A 205 1.80 -4.26 -5.95
CA GLY A 205 1.20 -4.80 -7.17
C GLY A 205 2.02 -5.95 -7.77
N ILE A 206 3.33 -5.78 -7.91
CA ILE A 206 4.21 -6.81 -8.48
C ILE A 206 4.27 -8.06 -7.57
N LEU A 207 4.31 -7.87 -6.25
CA LEU A 207 4.41 -8.97 -5.30
C LEU A 207 3.10 -9.77 -5.14
N VAL A 208 1.95 -9.11 -5.19
CA VAL A 208 0.66 -9.79 -4.99
C VAL A 208 0.14 -10.45 -6.26
N SER A 209 0.45 -9.91 -7.43
CA SER A 209 -0.08 -10.37 -8.71
C SER A 209 0.16 -11.84 -9.04
N PRO A 210 1.34 -12.44 -8.76
CA PRO A 210 1.55 -13.87 -8.97
C PRO A 210 0.72 -14.78 -8.04
N ILE A 211 0.24 -14.25 -6.91
CA ILE A 211 -0.55 -15.01 -5.92
C ILE A 211 -2.04 -14.90 -6.22
N THR A 212 -2.50 -13.73 -6.68
CA THR A 212 -3.95 -13.45 -6.84
C THR A 212 -4.40 -13.41 -8.29
N THR A 213 -3.75 -12.84 -9.19
CA THR A 213 -4.06 -12.40 -10.56
C THR A 213 -4.06 -10.88 -10.67
N VAL A 214 -3.95 -10.37 -11.89
CA VAL A 214 -4.06 -8.93 -12.18
C VAL A 214 -5.41 -8.66 -12.84
N GLY A 215 -6.23 -7.90 -12.15
CA GLY A 215 -7.55 -7.50 -12.67
C GLY A 215 -7.95 -6.12 -12.16
N PRO A 216 -8.92 -5.45 -12.82
CA PRO A 216 -9.36 -4.13 -12.39
C PRO A 216 -9.91 -4.10 -10.96
N THR A 217 -10.59 -5.18 -10.55
CA THR A 217 -11.21 -5.28 -9.22
C THR A 217 -10.21 -5.36 -8.07
N MET A 218 -8.93 -5.72 -8.33
CA MET A 218 -7.92 -5.80 -7.27
C MET A 218 -7.68 -4.46 -6.57
N ALA A 219 -7.86 -3.33 -7.27
CA ALA A 219 -7.68 -1.99 -6.72
C ALA A 219 -8.61 -1.73 -5.54
N SER A 220 -9.92 -1.92 -5.73
CA SER A 220 -10.93 -1.65 -4.72
C SER A 220 -10.82 -2.55 -3.49
N VAL A 221 -10.51 -3.83 -3.70
CA VAL A 221 -10.33 -4.80 -2.60
C VAL A 221 -9.11 -4.44 -1.75
N LEU A 222 -7.97 -4.12 -2.40
CA LEU A 222 -6.74 -3.81 -1.69
C LEU A 222 -6.81 -2.45 -0.98
N VAL A 223 -7.41 -1.42 -1.60
CA VAL A 223 -7.47 -0.08 -1.01
C VAL A 223 -8.29 -0.05 0.26
N LEU A 224 -9.45 -0.73 0.30
CA LEU A 224 -10.31 -0.77 1.49
C LEU A 224 -9.61 -1.43 2.68
N LYS A 225 -8.92 -2.55 2.43
CA LYS A 225 -8.15 -3.28 3.47
C LYS A 225 -6.95 -2.48 3.95
N ALA A 226 -6.19 -1.91 3.03
CA ALA A 226 -5.06 -1.06 3.36
C ALA A 226 -5.47 0.22 4.10
N PHE A 227 -6.60 0.82 3.74
CA PHE A 227 -7.15 1.97 4.45
C PHE A 227 -7.56 1.59 5.88
N SER A 228 -8.22 0.44 6.06
CA SER A 228 -8.53 -0.10 7.39
C SER A 228 -7.25 -0.29 8.23
N VAL A 229 -6.21 -0.88 7.64
CA VAL A 229 -4.90 -1.04 8.30
C VAL A 229 -4.30 0.31 8.67
N ALA A 230 -4.30 1.29 7.77
CA ALA A 230 -3.72 2.61 7.99
C ALA A 230 -4.43 3.38 9.12
N VAL A 231 -5.76 3.36 9.14
CA VAL A 231 -6.57 4.04 10.16
C VAL A 231 -6.44 3.35 11.51
N VAL A 232 -6.55 2.01 11.56
CA VAL A 232 -6.43 1.24 12.80
C VAL A 232 -5.02 1.38 13.39
N ALA A 233 -3.98 1.35 12.55
CA ALA A 233 -2.61 1.56 13.00
C ALA A 233 -2.35 2.99 13.49
N GLY A 234 -3.04 3.95 12.90
CA GLY A 234 -2.72 5.38 13.01
C GLY A 234 -1.83 5.84 11.85
N LEU A 235 -2.29 6.88 11.15
CA LEU A 235 -1.69 7.39 9.90
C LEU A 235 -0.24 7.91 10.02
N GLU A 236 0.35 7.88 11.20
CA GLU A 236 1.72 8.34 11.46
C GLU A 236 2.68 7.22 11.93
N SER A 237 2.20 5.97 12.07
CA SER A 237 2.98 4.87 12.65
C SER A 237 3.36 3.79 11.63
N GLY A 238 4.57 3.88 11.04
CA GLY A 238 5.08 2.86 10.10
C GLY A 238 5.17 1.45 10.68
N PHE A 239 5.54 1.31 11.95
CA PHE A 239 5.54 0.03 12.64
C PHE A 239 4.12 -0.49 12.88
N GLY A 240 3.19 0.42 13.22
CA GLY A 240 1.79 0.09 13.46
C GLY A 240 1.11 -0.57 12.25
N VAL A 241 1.37 -0.09 11.02
CA VAL A 241 0.75 -0.69 9.82
C VAL A 241 1.20 -2.12 9.59
N VAL A 242 2.45 -2.46 9.91
CA VAL A 242 2.94 -3.84 9.79
C VAL A 242 2.20 -4.76 10.77
N LEU A 243 2.12 -4.37 12.04
CA LEU A 243 1.44 -5.17 13.06
C LEU A 243 -0.05 -5.34 12.78
N VAL A 244 -0.74 -4.25 12.43
CA VAL A 244 -2.16 -4.29 12.12
C VAL A 244 -2.42 -5.05 10.82
N GLY A 245 -1.56 -4.91 9.82
CA GLY A 245 -1.65 -5.67 8.58
C GLY A 245 -1.52 -7.18 8.81
N LEU A 246 -0.49 -7.62 9.55
CA LEU A 246 -0.32 -9.02 9.93
C LEU A 246 -1.54 -9.55 10.69
N PHE A 247 -2.05 -8.78 11.64
CA PHE A 247 -3.23 -9.15 12.42
C PHE A 247 -4.48 -9.27 11.55
N LEU A 248 -4.75 -8.26 10.72
CA LEU A 248 -5.92 -8.25 9.83
C LEU A 248 -5.88 -9.41 8.84
N GLY A 249 -4.74 -9.63 8.19
CA GLY A 249 -4.60 -10.73 7.23
C GLY A 249 -4.80 -12.09 7.88
N SER A 250 -4.27 -12.28 9.10
CA SER A 250 -4.50 -13.51 9.88
C SER A 250 -5.97 -13.71 10.23
N LEU A 251 -6.67 -12.65 10.65
CA LEU A 251 -8.12 -12.69 10.92
C LEU A 251 -8.92 -13.02 9.67
N GLU A 252 -8.58 -12.44 8.52
CA GLU A 252 -9.24 -12.75 7.25
C GLU A 252 -9.08 -14.22 6.86
N GLY A 253 -7.87 -14.78 7.04
CA GLY A 253 -7.61 -16.20 6.80
C GLY A 253 -8.48 -17.11 7.67
N LEU A 254 -8.55 -16.82 8.97
CA LEU A 254 -9.38 -17.57 9.91
C LEU A 254 -10.87 -17.42 9.62
N THR A 255 -11.34 -16.19 9.34
CA THR A 255 -12.74 -15.92 9.03
C THR A 255 -13.19 -16.63 7.76
N SER A 256 -12.35 -16.60 6.73
CA SER A 256 -12.64 -17.28 5.46
C SER A 256 -12.80 -18.79 5.63
N PHE A 257 -12.04 -19.39 6.53
CA PHE A 257 -12.09 -20.84 6.77
C PHE A 257 -13.24 -21.25 7.70
N TYR A 258 -13.44 -20.55 8.84
CA TYR A 258 -14.41 -20.96 9.86
C TYR A 258 -15.84 -20.46 9.60
N ILE A 259 -15.97 -19.28 8.98
CA ILE A 259 -17.29 -18.65 8.76
C ILE A 259 -17.69 -18.76 7.28
N GLY A 260 -16.71 -18.63 6.36
CA GLY A 260 -16.93 -18.74 4.93
C GLY A 260 -16.23 -17.61 4.14
N SER A 261 -15.90 -17.90 2.88
CA SER A 261 -15.18 -16.98 2.00
C SER A 261 -15.92 -15.66 1.76
N GLY A 262 -17.25 -15.64 1.77
CA GLY A 262 -18.06 -14.42 1.64
C GLY A 262 -17.91 -13.43 2.80
N TRP A 263 -17.40 -13.87 3.97
CA TRP A 263 -17.18 -13.04 5.14
C TRP A 263 -15.72 -12.58 5.29
N ARG A 264 -14.88 -12.91 4.32
CA ARG A 264 -13.44 -12.60 4.37
C ARG A 264 -13.14 -11.11 4.58
N GLU A 265 -13.97 -10.22 4.05
CA GLU A 265 -13.77 -8.77 4.16
C GLU A 265 -14.33 -8.15 5.44
N ALA A 266 -15.21 -8.86 6.13
CA ALA A 266 -15.86 -8.36 7.34
C ALA A 266 -14.90 -7.95 8.47
N PRO A 267 -13.82 -8.68 8.79
CA PRO A 267 -12.87 -8.28 9.82
C PRO A 267 -12.25 -6.90 9.59
N GLY A 268 -11.89 -6.58 8.34
CA GLY A 268 -11.29 -5.28 7.99
C GLY A 268 -12.24 -4.11 8.27
N LEU A 269 -13.50 -4.26 7.84
CA LEU A 269 -14.53 -3.25 8.06
C LEU A 269 -14.92 -3.14 9.56
N MET A 270 -15.02 -4.26 10.26
CA MET A 270 -15.31 -4.25 11.70
C MET A 270 -14.19 -3.58 12.50
N LEU A 271 -12.93 -3.88 12.20
CA LEU A 271 -11.79 -3.23 12.86
C LEU A 271 -11.75 -1.73 12.57
N LEU A 272 -12.07 -1.32 11.34
CA LEU A 272 -12.15 0.10 10.98
C LEU A 272 -13.21 0.83 11.79
N ILE A 273 -14.44 0.28 11.86
CA ILE A 273 -15.55 0.87 12.63
C ILE A 273 -15.19 0.94 14.11
N LEU A 274 -14.66 -0.14 14.68
CA LEU A 274 -14.26 -0.19 16.09
C LEU A 274 -13.14 0.82 16.40
N ALA A 275 -12.13 0.92 15.52
CA ALA A 275 -11.04 1.87 15.70
C ALA A 275 -11.54 3.32 15.69
N LEU A 276 -12.40 3.68 14.73
CA LEU A 276 -12.97 5.03 14.64
C LEU A 276 -13.89 5.34 15.82
N ALA A 277 -14.63 4.37 16.33
CA ALA A 277 -15.54 4.56 17.47
C ALA A 277 -14.79 4.70 18.82
N VAL A 278 -13.70 3.92 19.02
CA VAL A 278 -13.01 3.85 20.31
C VAL A 278 -11.79 4.76 20.37
N ARG A 279 -11.00 4.80 19.29
CA ARG A 279 -9.74 5.55 19.22
C ARG A 279 -9.49 6.10 17.81
N PRO A 280 -10.09 7.24 17.45
CA PRO A 280 -10.03 7.80 16.09
C PRO A 280 -8.61 8.16 15.63
N THR A 281 -7.64 8.30 16.55
CA THR A 281 -6.22 8.50 16.22
C THR A 281 -5.47 7.22 15.84
N GLY A 282 -6.14 6.05 15.92
CA GLY A 282 -5.53 4.75 15.75
C GLY A 282 -4.83 4.22 17.00
N VAL A 283 -4.48 2.92 16.99
CA VAL A 283 -3.87 2.23 18.16
C VAL A 283 -2.49 2.79 18.49
N PHE A 284 -1.69 3.08 17.46
CA PHE A 284 -0.31 3.59 17.59
C PHE A 284 -0.20 5.09 17.24
N GLY A 285 -1.32 5.78 17.01
CA GLY A 285 -1.35 7.21 16.71
C GLY A 285 -0.96 8.07 17.92
N LYS A 286 -0.25 9.17 17.67
CA LYS A 286 0.08 10.15 18.69
C LYS A 286 -1.15 11.00 19.01
N ALA A 287 -1.41 11.23 20.31
CA ALA A 287 -2.46 12.16 20.72
C ALA A 287 -2.09 13.58 20.24
N VAL A 288 -3.01 14.21 19.50
CA VAL A 288 -2.84 15.62 19.12
C VAL A 288 -3.02 16.47 20.37
N ILE A 289 -1.92 16.95 20.95
CA ILE A 289 -1.97 17.95 22.02
C ILE A 289 -2.37 19.27 21.32
N ARG A 290 -3.65 19.64 21.38
CA ARG A 290 -4.07 21.00 21.03
C ARG A 290 -3.40 21.94 22.03
N LYS A 291 -2.37 22.67 21.58
CA LYS A 291 -1.92 23.86 22.30
C LYS A 291 -3.06 24.87 22.20
N VAL A 292 -3.69 25.13 23.34
CA VAL A 292 -4.67 26.21 23.55
C VAL A 292 -3.93 27.54 23.50
#